data_4cf822c65f48db48b054b388b41a0620
#
_entry.id   4cf822c65f48db48b054b388b41a0620
#
_cell.length_a   1.000
_cell.length_b   1.000
_cell.length_c   1.000
_cell.angle_alpha   90.00
_cell.angle_beta   90.00
_cell.angle_gamma   90.00
#
_symmetry.space_group_name_H-M   'P 1'
#
loop_
_entity.id
_entity.type
_entity.pdbx_description
1 polymer ?
#
loop_
_entity_poly.entity_id
_entity_poly.type
_entity_poly.pdbx_seq_one_letter_code
_entity_poly.pdbx_strand_id
1 'polypeptide(L)'
;RTKSNSSQKDYKHIEKTSENGNRCFFESKEKENKHYEMTLEHLAPHTYGDMDNYGIVKSKASLIIDGVGRIYKGMSGSDTHQTNKIIVFDEGCKAQANPYLYIDEYDVKASHGASVGKIDEDHLYYLMSRGLSKQDAMHLVTYLF
;
A
#
# COMPACT_ATOMS: atom_id res chain seq x y z
N ARG A 1 -19.20 -10.02 -28.29
CA ARG A 1 -18.78 -10.74 -27.04
C ARG A 1 -18.02 -9.71 -26.19
N THR A 2 -18.73 -9.07 -25.30
CA THR A 2 -18.18 -8.21 -24.24
C THR A 2 -17.54 -9.11 -23.22
N LYS A 3 -16.20 -9.08 -23.09
CA LYS A 3 -15.50 -9.66 -21.96
C LYS A 3 -15.72 -8.73 -20.76
N SER A 4 -16.50 -9.19 -19.78
CA SER A 4 -16.59 -8.55 -18.48
C SER A 4 -15.23 -8.67 -17.78
N ASN A 5 -14.54 -7.54 -17.60
CA ASN A 5 -13.40 -7.45 -16.67
C ASN A 5 -14.00 -7.54 -15.25
N SER A 6 -13.96 -8.71 -14.64
CA SER A 6 -14.27 -8.87 -13.22
C SER A 6 -13.13 -8.25 -12.42
N SER A 7 -13.39 -7.13 -11.74
CA SER A 7 -12.49 -6.62 -10.70
C SER A 7 -12.57 -7.59 -9.51
N GLN A 8 -11.48 -8.29 -9.23
CA GLN A 8 -11.36 -9.08 -8.03
C GLN A 8 -10.97 -8.14 -6.89
N LYS A 9 -11.78 -8.10 -5.84
CA LYS A 9 -11.47 -7.38 -4.61
C LYS A 9 -10.94 -8.40 -3.60
N ASP A 10 -9.66 -8.29 -3.27
CA ASP A 10 -9.03 -9.14 -2.28
C ASP A 10 -8.96 -8.40 -0.93
N TYR A 11 -9.45 -9.05 0.11
CA TYR A 11 -9.47 -8.51 1.48
C TYR A 11 -8.42 -9.22 2.32
N LYS A 12 -7.59 -8.45 3.01
CA LYS A 12 -6.72 -8.97 4.05
C LYS A 12 -6.99 -8.23 5.35
N HIS A 13 -7.56 -8.94 6.31
CA HIS A 13 -7.82 -8.45 7.65
C HIS A 13 -6.66 -8.79 8.57
N ILE A 14 -6.20 -7.83 9.37
CA ILE A 14 -5.12 -7.99 10.33
C ILE A 14 -5.61 -7.54 11.69
N GLU A 15 -5.81 -8.50 12.59
CA GLU A 15 -6.12 -8.23 13.99
C GLU A 15 -4.83 -8.03 14.79
N LYS A 16 -4.80 -7.02 15.64
CA LYS A 16 -3.64 -6.72 16.49
C LYS A 16 -4.00 -6.66 17.96
N THR A 17 -3.31 -7.49 18.73
CA THR A 17 -3.33 -7.51 20.18
C THR A 17 -1.98 -7.14 20.82
N SER A 18 -0.91 -6.90 20.01
CA SER A 18 0.45 -6.62 20.46
C SER A 18 1.28 -5.86 19.43
N GLU A 19 2.49 -5.46 19.77
CA GLU A 19 3.42 -4.75 18.89
C GLU A 19 3.86 -5.58 17.69
N ASN A 20 3.60 -5.10 16.48
CA ASN A 20 4.23 -5.58 15.22
C ASN A 20 3.94 -4.65 14.04
N GLY A 21 4.91 -4.43 13.18
CA GLY A 21 4.74 -3.81 11.87
C GLY A 21 4.30 -4.83 10.82
N ASN A 22 3.36 -4.47 9.95
CA ASN A 22 2.97 -5.27 8.80
C ASN A 22 3.32 -4.56 7.51
N ARG A 23 4.14 -5.20 6.70
CA ARG A 23 4.48 -4.71 5.37
C ARG A 23 3.88 -5.62 4.31
N CYS A 24 3.09 -5.05 3.42
CA CYS A 24 2.45 -5.76 2.31
C CYS A 24 2.90 -5.18 0.98
N PHE A 25 3.13 -6.08 0.00
CA PHE A 25 3.50 -5.72 -1.36
C PHE A 25 2.44 -6.24 -2.33
N PHE A 26 2.02 -5.38 -3.24
CA PHE A 26 1.00 -5.64 -4.24
C PHE A 26 1.52 -5.34 -5.63
N GLU A 27 1.22 -6.20 -6.59
CA GLU A 27 1.54 -5.97 -8.00
C GLU A 27 0.29 -6.11 -8.86
N SER A 28 0.08 -5.18 -9.79
CA SER A 28 -0.92 -5.29 -10.86
C SER A 28 -0.27 -5.07 -12.21
N LYS A 29 -0.51 -6.00 -13.15
CA LYS A 29 0.11 -6.04 -14.47
C LYS A 29 -0.87 -6.57 -15.54
N GLU A 30 -0.47 -6.48 -16.82
CA GLU A 30 -1.19 -7.11 -17.94
C GLU A 30 -2.67 -6.69 -18.06
N LYS A 31 -2.96 -5.41 -17.86
CA LYS A 31 -4.32 -4.83 -17.87
C LYS A 31 -5.25 -5.38 -16.79
N GLU A 32 -4.71 -5.98 -15.73
CA GLU A 32 -5.48 -6.38 -14.56
C GLU A 32 -6.06 -5.16 -13.84
N ASN A 33 -7.21 -5.35 -13.21
CA ASN A 33 -7.78 -4.38 -12.28
C ASN A 33 -7.80 -5.02 -10.89
N LYS A 34 -6.94 -4.56 -10.00
CA LYS A 34 -6.83 -5.08 -8.63
C LYS A 34 -7.23 -4.03 -7.61
N HIS A 35 -7.94 -4.47 -6.60
CA HIS A 35 -8.34 -3.66 -5.47
C HIS A 35 -8.09 -4.44 -4.19
N TYR A 36 -7.18 -3.95 -3.35
CA TYR A 36 -6.85 -4.55 -2.06
C TYR A 36 -7.35 -3.66 -0.94
N GLU A 37 -7.96 -4.27 0.06
CA GLU A 37 -8.31 -3.61 1.31
C GLU A 37 -7.54 -4.28 2.45
N MET A 38 -6.81 -3.47 3.19
CA MET A 38 -6.03 -3.87 4.36
C MET A 38 -6.60 -3.20 5.59
N THR A 39 -7.03 -3.98 6.57
CA THR A 39 -7.58 -3.46 7.82
C THR A 39 -6.68 -3.81 8.99
N LEU A 40 -6.37 -2.82 9.82
CA LEU A 40 -5.68 -2.96 11.10
C LEU A 40 -6.61 -2.48 12.21
N GLU A 41 -6.94 -3.35 13.14
CA GLU A 41 -7.81 -3.04 14.28
C GLU A 41 -7.07 -3.17 15.60
N HIS A 42 -7.27 -2.20 16.49
CA HIS A 42 -6.77 -2.23 17.85
C HIS A 42 -7.87 -2.80 18.77
N LEU A 43 -7.63 -4.01 19.30
CA LEU A 43 -8.59 -4.77 20.11
C LEU A 43 -8.24 -4.79 21.60
N ALA A 44 -7.19 -4.05 22.00
CA ALA A 44 -6.78 -3.88 23.39
C ALA A 44 -6.19 -2.47 23.57
N PRO A 45 -6.26 -1.89 24.78
CA PRO A 45 -5.58 -0.64 25.09
C PRO A 45 -4.06 -0.81 25.05
N HIS A 46 -3.34 0.30 24.88
CA HIS A 46 -1.88 0.37 24.82
C HIS A 46 -1.25 -0.53 23.76
N THR A 47 -1.89 -0.67 22.61
CA THR A 47 -1.38 -1.43 21.47
C THR A 47 -0.70 -0.51 20.46
N TYR A 48 0.36 -1.04 19.81
CA TYR A 48 1.03 -0.39 18.71
C TYR A 48 0.75 -1.14 17.40
N GLY A 49 0.46 -0.40 16.33
CA GLY A 49 0.20 -0.97 15.02
C GLY A 49 0.79 -0.16 13.87
N ASP A 50 1.58 -0.81 13.04
CA ASP A 50 2.13 -0.27 11.79
C ASP A 50 1.58 -1.02 10.60
N MET A 51 1.14 -0.30 9.57
CA MET A 51 0.64 -0.87 8.33
C MET A 51 1.27 -0.16 7.14
N ASP A 52 2.23 -0.82 6.51
CA ASP A 52 2.92 -0.35 5.32
C ASP A 52 2.45 -1.12 4.09
N ASN A 53 1.74 -0.45 3.20
CA ASN A 53 1.26 -1.00 1.96
C ASN A 53 2.01 -0.40 0.77
N TYR A 54 2.69 -1.24 0.02
CA TYR A 54 3.44 -0.85 -1.18
C TYR A 54 2.84 -1.51 -2.41
N GLY A 55 2.63 -0.72 -3.45
CA GLY A 55 2.05 -1.20 -4.69
C GLY A 55 2.89 -0.85 -5.91
N ILE A 56 2.83 -1.73 -6.91
CA ILE A 56 3.41 -1.51 -8.22
C ILE A 56 2.33 -1.74 -9.26
N VAL A 57 2.20 -0.81 -10.20
CA VAL A 57 1.30 -0.95 -11.32
C VAL A 57 2.02 -0.72 -12.64
N LYS A 58 1.86 -1.68 -13.58
CA LYS A 58 2.51 -1.67 -14.90
C LYS A 58 1.60 -2.25 -15.98
N SER A 59 1.99 -2.09 -17.25
CA SER A 59 1.31 -2.69 -18.41
C SER A 59 -0.17 -2.29 -18.54
N LYS A 60 -0.48 -1.01 -18.35
CA LYS A 60 -1.84 -0.44 -18.41
C LYS A 60 -2.84 -1.07 -17.43
N ALA A 61 -2.35 -1.62 -16.33
CA ALA A 61 -3.15 -2.16 -15.26
C ALA A 61 -3.73 -1.06 -14.34
N SER A 62 -4.61 -1.45 -13.44
CA SER A 62 -5.17 -0.61 -12.38
C SER A 62 -4.92 -1.24 -11.02
N LEU A 63 -4.52 -0.41 -10.06
CA LEU A 63 -4.29 -0.84 -8.68
C LEU A 63 -4.91 0.16 -7.70
N ILE A 64 -5.79 -0.32 -6.84
CA ILE A 64 -6.36 0.43 -5.73
C ILE A 64 -5.94 -0.25 -4.43
N ILE A 65 -5.39 0.53 -3.50
CA ILE A 65 -5.06 0.06 -2.15
C ILE A 65 -5.82 0.92 -1.14
N ASP A 66 -6.74 0.30 -0.42
CA ASP A 66 -7.44 0.87 0.70
C ASP A 66 -6.78 0.38 2.00
N GLY A 67 -6.23 1.29 2.78
CA GLY A 67 -5.71 0.99 4.10
C GLY A 67 -6.68 1.51 5.17
N VAL A 68 -7.16 0.67 6.05
CA VAL A 68 -8.13 1.01 7.09
C VAL A 68 -7.50 0.77 8.46
N GLY A 69 -7.27 1.85 9.21
CA GLY A 69 -6.89 1.79 10.63
C GLY A 69 -8.12 2.04 11.51
N ARG A 70 -8.34 1.19 12.52
CA ARG A 70 -9.49 1.32 13.41
C ARG A 70 -9.08 1.20 14.87
N ILE A 71 -9.48 2.22 15.67
CA ILE A 71 -9.31 2.22 17.12
C ILE A 71 -10.69 2.39 17.75
N TYR A 72 -11.13 1.37 18.47
CA TYR A 72 -12.43 1.37 19.12
C TYR A 72 -12.38 2.11 20.46
N LYS A 73 -13.56 2.52 20.93
CA LYS A 73 -13.72 3.10 22.28
C LYS A 73 -13.22 2.12 23.35
N GLY A 74 -12.45 2.64 24.31
CA GLY A 74 -11.81 1.85 25.37
C GLY A 74 -10.40 1.37 25.03
N MET A 75 -9.89 1.63 23.82
CA MET A 75 -8.53 1.25 23.39
C MET A 75 -7.53 2.40 23.62
N SER A 76 -7.62 3.05 24.80
CA SER A 76 -6.75 4.15 25.23
C SER A 76 -5.27 3.79 25.18
N GLY A 77 -4.40 4.76 24.91
CA GLY A 77 -2.96 4.59 24.82
C GLY A 77 -2.48 3.84 23.56
N SER A 78 -3.36 3.58 22.62
CA SER A 78 -2.98 2.94 21.35
C SER A 78 -2.34 3.92 20.39
N ASP A 79 -1.40 3.39 19.59
CA ASP A 79 -0.65 4.16 18.59
C ASP A 79 -0.68 3.42 17.25
N THR A 80 -1.12 4.11 16.18
CA THR A 80 -1.23 3.51 14.85
C THR A 80 -0.62 4.40 13.77
N HIS A 81 0.20 3.79 12.92
CA HIS A 81 0.76 4.42 11.74
C HIS A 81 0.37 3.64 10.49
N GLN A 82 0.10 4.37 9.43
CA GLN A 82 -0.29 3.78 8.16
C GLN A 82 0.39 4.48 7.00
N THR A 83 1.00 3.69 6.11
CA THR A 83 1.58 4.18 4.87
C THR A 83 1.04 3.39 3.68
N ASN A 84 0.53 4.11 2.67
CA ASN A 84 0.13 3.52 1.40
C ASN A 84 0.94 4.17 0.27
N LYS A 85 1.80 3.41 -0.41
CA LYS A 85 2.62 3.92 -1.52
C LYS A 85 2.43 3.08 -2.77
N ILE A 86 2.22 3.74 -3.92
CA ILE A 86 2.12 3.06 -5.22
C ILE A 86 3.07 3.71 -6.21
N ILE A 87 3.87 2.88 -6.89
CA ILE A 87 4.71 3.28 -8.01
C ILE A 87 4.02 2.89 -9.32
N VAL A 88 3.91 3.87 -10.21
CA VAL A 88 3.41 3.70 -11.57
C VAL A 88 4.61 3.60 -12.52
N PHE A 89 4.74 2.47 -13.22
CA PHE A 89 5.85 2.22 -14.13
C PHE A 89 5.57 2.67 -15.56
N ASP A 90 4.34 2.49 -16.04
CA ASP A 90 4.02 2.71 -17.44
C ASP A 90 2.88 3.73 -17.60
N GLU A 91 2.88 4.41 -18.74
CA GLU A 91 1.76 5.27 -19.10
C GLU A 91 0.46 4.46 -19.32
N GLY A 92 -0.66 5.08 -18.97
CA GLY A 92 -1.98 4.46 -19.06
C GLY A 92 -2.34 3.53 -17.90
N CYS A 93 -1.45 3.36 -16.90
CA CYS A 93 -1.80 2.74 -15.63
C CYS A 93 -2.65 3.67 -14.75
N LYS A 94 -3.48 3.08 -13.91
CA LYS A 94 -4.28 3.81 -12.92
C LYS A 94 -3.90 3.32 -11.52
N ALA A 95 -3.65 4.26 -10.60
CA ALA A 95 -3.29 3.95 -9.24
C ALA A 95 -4.05 4.83 -8.25
N GLN A 96 -4.54 4.23 -7.17
CA GLN A 96 -5.21 4.91 -6.09
C GLN A 96 -4.73 4.35 -4.75
N ALA A 97 -4.32 5.22 -3.83
CA ALA A 97 -3.92 4.87 -2.47
C ALA A 97 -4.79 5.66 -1.49
N ASN A 98 -5.70 4.97 -0.80
CA ASN A 98 -6.70 5.58 0.06
C ASN A 98 -6.47 5.15 1.52
N PRO A 99 -5.92 6.02 2.37
CA PRO A 99 -5.82 5.76 3.80
C PRO A 99 -7.08 6.22 4.53
N TYR A 100 -7.63 5.35 5.37
CA TYR A 100 -8.77 5.64 6.24
C TYR A 100 -8.40 5.41 7.70
N LEU A 101 -8.79 6.34 8.58
CA LEU A 101 -8.67 6.20 10.03
C LEU A 101 -10.04 6.38 10.67
N TYR A 102 -10.50 5.35 11.38
CA TYR A 102 -11.72 5.35 12.18
C TYR A 102 -11.33 5.28 13.65
N ILE A 103 -11.48 6.40 14.37
CA ILE A 103 -10.99 6.54 15.74
C ILE A 103 -12.13 6.97 16.64
N ASP A 104 -12.52 6.10 17.56
CA ASP A 104 -13.58 6.31 18.55
C ASP A 104 -13.04 6.55 19.97
N GLU A 105 -11.71 6.78 20.11
CA GLU A 105 -11.00 6.98 21.37
C GLU A 105 -10.19 8.29 21.33
N TYR A 106 -10.10 9.01 22.45
CA TYR A 106 -9.43 10.31 22.52
C TYR A 106 -7.94 10.22 22.87
N ASP A 107 -7.58 9.30 23.75
CA ASP A 107 -6.20 9.12 24.25
C ASP A 107 -5.44 8.13 23.34
N VAL A 108 -5.19 8.55 22.10
CA VAL A 108 -4.49 7.73 21.11
C VAL A 108 -3.58 8.58 20.23
N LYS A 109 -2.62 7.93 19.58
CA LYS A 109 -1.84 8.51 18.49
C LYS A 109 -2.21 7.81 17.20
N ALA A 110 -2.43 8.59 16.14
CA ALA A 110 -2.75 8.04 14.84
C ALA A 110 -2.17 8.92 13.75
N SER A 111 -1.57 8.30 12.75
CA SER A 111 -1.10 8.98 11.56
C SER A 111 -1.29 8.13 10.32
N HIS A 112 -1.46 8.78 9.19
CA HIS A 112 -1.46 8.12 7.91
C HIS A 112 -0.75 8.94 6.84
N GLY A 113 -0.23 8.27 5.81
CA GLY A 113 0.32 8.88 4.62
C GLY A 113 -0.04 8.07 3.38
N ALA A 114 -0.24 8.75 2.26
CA ALA A 114 -0.41 8.10 0.98
C ALA A 114 0.38 8.82 -0.10
N SER A 115 0.96 8.07 -1.01
CA SER A 115 1.61 8.61 -2.20
C SER A 115 1.42 7.72 -3.40
N VAL A 116 1.19 8.35 -4.55
CA VAL A 116 1.20 7.71 -5.85
C VAL A 116 2.18 8.49 -6.72
N GLY A 117 3.23 7.82 -7.18
CA GLY A 117 4.29 8.44 -7.98
C GLY A 117 4.65 7.63 -9.20
N LYS A 118 5.18 8.31 -10.22
CA LYS A 118 5.85 7.63 -11.34
C LYS A 118 7.26 7.24 -10.92
N ILE A 119 7.78 6.18 -11.56
CA ILE A 119 9.19 5.85 -11.41
C ILE A 119 10.04 7.02 -11.91
N ASP A 120 11.09 7.33 -11.18
CA ASP A 120 12.06 8.34 -11.61
C ASP A 120 12.95 7.76 -12.73
N GLU A 121 12.74 8.26 -13.95
CA GLU A 121 13.48 7.80 -15.13
C GLU A 121 14.97 8.13 -15.04
N ASP A 122 15.36 9.21 -14.37
CA ASP A 122 16.76 9.58 -14.17
C ASP A 122 17.48 8.59 -13.25
N HIS A 123 16.80 8.13 -12.19
CA HIS A 123 17.31 7.05 -11.35
C HIS A 123 17.45 5.72 -12.10
N LEU A 124 16.47 5.38 -12.94
CA LEU A 124 16.56 4.21 -13.81
C LEU A 124 17.73 4.32 -14.77
N TYR A 125 17.85 5.46 -15.45
CA TYR A 125 18.95 5.71 -16.40
C TYR A 125 20.32 5.63 -15.70
N TYR A 126 20.46 6.20 -14.50
CA TYR A 126 21.67 6.11 -13.71
C TYR A 126 22.07 4.66 -13.41
N LEU A 127 21.12 3.83 -12.94
CA LEU A 127 21.36 2.42 -12.65
C LEU A 127 21.76 1.63 -13.90
N MET A 128 21.06 1.89 -15.01
CA MET A 128 21.39 1.27 -16.31
C MET A 128 22.77 1.69 -16.82
N SER A 129 23.18 2.95 -16.62
CA SER A 129 24.53 3.42 -16.99
C SER A 129 25.64 2.77 -16.17
N ARG A 130 25.31 2.18 -15.02
CA ARG A 130 26.21 1.39 -14.17
C ARG A 130 26.20 -0.10 -14.50
N GLY A 131 25.54 -0.50 -15.58
CA GLY A 131 25.56 -1.86 -16.11
C GLY A 131 24.40 -2.76 -15.70
N LEU A 132 23.39 -2.23 -14.97
CA LEU A 132 22.18 -3.00 -14.70
C LEU A 132 21.29 -3.08 -15.96
N SER A 133 20.66 -4.25 -16.16
CA SER A 133 19.57 -4.32 -17.12
C SER A 133 18.40 -3.43 -16.66
N LYS A 134 17.53 -3.00 -17.58
CA LYS A 134 16.33 -2.24 -17.21
C LYS A 134 15.49 -2.99 -16.18
N GLN A 135 15.39 -4.31 -16.30
CA GLN A 135 14.63 -5.16 -15.39
C GLN A 135 15.25 -5.19 -13.98
N ASP A 136 16.58 -5.33 -13.88
CA ASP A 136 17.27 -5.32 -12.59
C ASP A 136 17.23 -3.94 -11.94
N ALA A 137 17.37 -2.88 -12.72
CA ALA A 137 17.24 -1.51 -12.24
C ALA A 137 15.83 -1.24 -11.69
N MET A 138 14.78 -1.69 -12.39
CA MET A 138 13.39 -1.60 -11.94
C MET A 138 13.17 -2.40 -10.64
N HIS A 139 13.72 -3.61 -10.54
CA HIS A 139 13.66 -4.41 -9.31
C HIS A 139 14.35 -3.69 -8.15
N LEU A 140 15.54 -3.13 -8.38
CA LEU A 140 16.29 -2.44 -7.34
C LEU A 140 15.54 -1.20 -6.82
N VAL A 141 14.98 -0.38 -7.69
CA VAL A 141 14.16 0.78 -7.31
C VAL A 141 12.95 0.33 -6.49
N THR A 142 12.34 -0.78 -6.84
CA THR A 142 11.20 -1.36 -6.10
C THR A 142 11.60 -1.80 -4.68
N TYR A 143 12.80 -2.33 -4.52
CA TYR A 143 13.32 -2.80 -3.21
C TYR A 143 13.71 -1.64 -2.28
N LEU A 144 14.11 -0.50 -2.85
CA LEU A 144 14.53 0.69 -2.09
C LEU A 144 13.34 1.58 -1.68
N PHE A 145 12.15 1.25 -2.15
CA PHE A 145 10.90 1.94 -1.86
C PHE A 145 10.17 1.27 -0.71
#